data_aac173fbed81a45926d88159016e4535
#
_entry.id   aac173fbed81a45926d88159016e4535
#
_cell.length_a   1.000
_cell.length_b   1.000
_cell.length_c   1.000
_cell.angle_alpha   90.00
_cell.angle_beta   90.00
_cell.angle_gamma   90.00
#
_symmetry.space_group_name_H-M   'P 1'
#
loop_
_entity.id
_entity.type
_entity.pdbx_description
1 polymer ?
#
loop_
_entity_poly.entity_id
_entity_poly.type
_entity_poly.pdbx_seq_one_letter_code
_entity_poly.pdbx_strand_id
1 'polypeptide(L)'
;MNSNLTEANGAKILKDQNFTSFSIKSKVGPLDVGLTTYRSAAIQMSGAASPIASPNLIPNADANVETLTALLKYDLSENFSVLTGINSDKLGTSVISTPAGRYDISSSSGTGYLAGVTYSRPAIALRVELRLQSESDLSTTTDYTGASSVLPGIATSLKRPQTMTLNFQSGIAADTLLFGSVHRA
;
A
#
# COMPACT_ATOMS: atom_id res chain seq x y z
N MET A 1 7.48 7.13 -9.45
CA MET A 1 6.35 7.73 -10.18
C MET A 1 6.32 9.20 -9.83
N ASN A 2 6.71 10.10 -10.73
CA ASN A 2 6.66 11.54 -10.48
C ASN A 2 5.27 12.03 -10.85
N SER A 3 4.43 12.24 -9.85
CA SER A 3 3.11 12.84 -10.05
C SER A 3 3.29 14.35 -10.07
N ASN A 4 3.32 14.95 -11.26
CA ASN A 4 3.39 16.40 -11.43
C ASN A 4 1.98 17.00 -11.44
N LEU A 5 1.34 17.08 -10.27
CA LEU A 5 0.19 17.96 -10.13
C LEU A 5 0.73 19.35 -9.78
N THR A 6 0.75 20.22 -10.79
CA THR A 6 1.19 21.61 -10.65
C THR A 6 0.01 22.55 -10.86
N GLU A 7 -0.02 23.63 -10.13
CA GLU A 7 -0.94 24.73 -10.42
C GLU A 7 -0.54 25.44 -11.72
N ALA A 8 -1.46 26.27 -12.27
CA ALA A 8 -1.22 27.05 -13.48
C ALA A 8 0.00 27.99 -13.38
N ASN A 9 0.50 28.28 -12.19
CA ASN A 9 1.70 29.06 -11.91
C ASN A 9 2.98 28.25 -11.73
N GLY A 10 2.95 26.92 -11.93
CA GLY A 10 4.11 26.04 -11.79
C GLY A 10 4.41 25.54 -10.36
N ALA A 11 3.60 25.89 -9.35
CA ALA A 11 3.81 25.41 -7.99
C ALA A 11 3.45 23.93 -7.87
N LYS A 12 4.34 23.09 -7.31
CA LYS A 12 4.10 21.68 -7.06
C LYS A 12 3.21 21.48 -5.84
N ILE A 13 2.04 20.89 -6.02
CA ILE A 13 1.09 20.54 -4.96
C ILE A 13 1.46 19.19 -4.32
N LEU A 14 1.89 18.23 -5.13
CA LEU A 14 2.35 16.93 -4.65
C LEU A 14 3.87 16.96 -4.47
N LYS A 15 4.32 16.53 -3.30
CA LYS A 15 5.75 16.37 -3.02
C LYS A 15 6.30 15.12 -3.71
N ASP A 16 7.55 15.19 -4.12
CA ASP A 16 8.26 14.01 -4.62
C ASP A 16 8.40 12.98 -3.50
N GLN A 17 8.04 11.74 -3.79
CA GLN A 17 8.07 10.65 -2.82
C GLN A 17 9.10 9.61 -3.22
N ASN A 18 9.98 9.28 -2.30
CA ASN A 18 10.94 8.18 -2.45
C ASN A 18 10.42 6.98 -1.66
N PHE A 19 10.34 5.84 -2.33
CA PHE A 19 9.93 4.57 -1.72
C PHE A 19 11.10 3.59 -1.74
N THR A 20 11.35 3.01 -0.59
CA THR A 20 12.27 1.88 -0.48
C THR A 20 11.46 0.63 -0.18
N SER A 21 11.68 -0.42 -0.95
CA SER A 21 11.13 -1.74 -0.67
C SER A 21 12.27 -2.75 -0.55
N PHE A 22 12.07 -3.70 0.32
CA PHE A 22 13.02 -4.79 0.53
C PHE A 22 12.26 -6.10 0.49
N SER A 23 12.86 -7.11 -0.15
CA SER A 23 12.31 -8.46 -0.17
C SER A 23 13.44 -9.49 -0.04
N ILE A 24 13.21 -10.48 0.79
CA ILE A 24 14.08 -11.64 0.91
C ILE A 24 13.25 -12.91 0.74
N LYS A 25 13.78 -13.89 0.05
CA LYS A 25 13.17 -15.19 -0.15
C LYS A 25 14.21 -16.27 0.08
N SER A 26 13.79 -17.33 0.77
CA SER A 26 14.61 -18.53 0.97
C SER A 26 13.77 -19.78 0.69
N LYS A 27 14.41 -20.83 0.21
CA LYS A 27 13.78 -22.13 0.01
C LYS A 27 14.30 -23.10 1.08
N VAL A 28 13.37 -23.71 1.83
CA VAL A 28 13.66 -24.68 2.88
C VAL A 28 12.88 -25.96 2.59
N GLY A 29 13.51 -26.92 1.90
CA GLY A 29 12.83 -28.11 1.43
C GLY A 29 11.72 -27.76 0.42
N PRO A 30 10.47 -28.22 0.64
CA PRO A 30 9.33 -27.90 -0.23
C PRO A 30 8.71 -26.52 0.07
N LEU A 31 9.20 -25.82 1.08
CA LEU A 31 8.68 -24.51 1.51
C LEU A 31 9.53 -23.39 0.94
N ASP A 32 8.87 -22.40 0.35
CA ASP A 32 9.41 -21.08 0.10
C ASP A 32 8.96 -20.14 1.22
N VAL A 33 9.91 -19.48 1.88
CA VAL A 33 9.66 -18.48 2.91
C VAL A 33 10.05 -17.12 2.35
N GLY A 34 9.17 -16.14 2.48
CA GLY A 34 9.40 -14.78 2.02
C GLY A 34 9.09 -13.74 3.08
N LEU A 35 9.89 -12.69 3.10
CA LEU A 35 9.62 -11.48 3.88
C LEU A 35 9.76 -10.28 2.97
N THR A 36 8.77 -9.41 2.96
CA THR A 36 8.83 -8.19 2.17
C THR A 36 8.32 -7.00 2.96
N THR A 37 8.96 -5.87 2.79
CA THR A 37 8.50 -4.60 3.33
C THR A 37 8.39 -3.58 2.21
N TYR A 38 7.31 -2.82 2.23
CA TYR A 38 7.05 -1.79 1.24
C TYR A 38 6.07 -0.75 1.80
N ARG A 39 6.04 0.41 1.18
CA ARG A 39 5.04 1.43 1.49
C ARG A 39 3.78 1.15 0.68
N SER A 40 2.69 0.79 1.35
CA SER A 40 1.42 0.41 0.70
C SER A 40 0.57 1.62 0.35
N ALA A 41 0.69 2.71 1.10
CA ALA A 41 0.00 3.96 0.81
C ALA A 41 0.81 5.16 1.29
N ALA A 42 0.73 6.27 0.57
CA ALA A 42 1.28 7.55 1.02
C ALA A 42 0.53 8.70 0.35
N ILE A 43 0.28 9.74 1.11
CA ILE A 43 -0.27 11.01 0.65
C ILE A 43 0.66 12.10 1.18
N GLN A 44 1.27 12.86 0.26
CA GLN A 44 2.06 14.03 0.62
C GLN A 44 1.64 15.20 -0.25
N MET A 45 0.95 16.16 0.34
CA MET A 45 0.46 17.36 -0.31
C MET A 45 1.00 18.60 0.40
N SER A 46 1.27 19.65 -0.35
CA SER A 46 1.71 20.94 0.20
C SER A 46 0.93 22.08 -0.43
N GLY A 47 -0.02 22.60 0.30
CA GLY A 47 -0.78 23.80 -0.08
C GLY A 47 -0.02 25.12 0.13
N ALA A 48 1.10 25.08 0.85
CA ALA A 48 1.89 26.30 1.14
C ALA A 48 2.60 26.90 -0.09
N ALA A 49 2.65 26.15 -1.19
CA ALA A 49 3.30 26.59 -2.43
C ALA A 49 2.36 27.34 -3.38
N SER A 50 1.07 27.48 -3.05
CA SER A 50 0.08 28.14 -3.92
C SER A 50 0.01 29.66 -3.66
N PRO A 51 0.50 30.49 -4.57
CA PRO A 51 0.36 31.96 -4.45
C PRO A 51 -1.01 32.47 -4.91
N ILE A 52 -1.84 31.65 -5.57
CA ILE A 52 -3.13 32.08 -6.14
C ILE A 52 -4.29 31.79 -5.21
N ALA A 53 -4.18 30.79 -4.41
CA ALA A 53 -5.22 30.51 -3.44
C ALA A 53 -4.96 31.38 -2.20
N SER A 54 -6.00 32.01 -1.68
CA SER A 54 -6.04 32.23 -0.25
C SER A 54 -5.29 31.06 0.40
N PRO A 55 -4.30 31.27 1.26
CA PRO A 55 -3.26 30.27 1.58
C PRO A 55 -3.76 28.91 2.09
N ASN A 56 -5.00 28.62 1.91
CA ASN A 56 -5.71 27.63 2.67
C ASN A 56 -6.67 26.72 1.86
N LEU A 57 -6.75 26.86 0.54
CA LEU A 57 -7.66 26.01 -0.26
C LEU A 57 -7.13 24.59 -0.46
N ILE A 58 -5.80 24.43 -0.47
CA ILE A 58 -5.16 23.13 -0.63
C ILE A 58 -4.60 22.69 0.73
N PRO A 59 -5.02 21.56 1.28
CA PRO A 59 -4.52 21.07 2.55
C PRO A 59 -3.04 20.71 2.46
N ASN A 60 -2.32 20.89 3.56
CA ASN A 60 -1.07 20.17 3.78
C ASN A 60 -1.43 18.81 4.37
N ALA A 61 -0.97 17.73 3.74
CA ALA A 61 -1.18 16.38 4.22
C ALA A 61 0.10 15.59 4.12
N ASP A 62 0.43 14.87 5.18
CA ASP A 62 1.52 13.90 5.22
C ASP A 62 1.02 12.66 5.95
N ALA A 63 0.81 11.59 5.22
CA ALA A 63 0.38 10.30 5.75
C ALA A 63 1.06 9.17 4.98
N ASN A 64 1.52 8.17 5.70
CA ASN A 64 2.11 6.98 5.08
C ASN A 64 1.69 5.70 5.82
N VAL A 65 1.57 4.61 5.06
CA VAL A 65 1.35 3.27 5.59
C VAL A 65 2.46 2.37 5.07
N GLU A 66 3.19 1.77 5.98
CA GLU A 66 4.21 0.76 5.70
C GLU A 66 3.64 -0.62 5.97
N THR A 67 3.89 -1.56 5.07
CA THR A 67 3.44 -2.94 5.17
C THR A 67 4.63 -3.88 5.23
N LEU A 68 4.66 -4.71 6.25
CA LEU A 68 5.54 -5.87 6.37
C LEU A 68 4.70 -7.12 6.10
N THR A 69 5.14 -7.96 5.16
CA THR A 69 4.45 -9.21 4.80
C THR A 69 5.40 -10.38 4.99
N ALA A 70 4.98 -11.35 5.77
CA ALA A 70 5.61 -12.67 5.85
C ALA A 70 4.78 -13.67 5.02
N LEU A 71 5.44 -14.42 4.17
CA LEU A 71 4.86 -15.34 3.20
C LEU A 71 5.41 -16.74 3.36
N LEU A 72 4.53 -17.72 3.25
CA LEU A 72 4.86 -19.13 3.10
C LEU A 72 4.20 -19.65 1.83
N LYS A 73 4.97 -20.32 0.98
CA LYS A 73 4.48 -21.02 -0.21
C LYS A 73 4.90 -22.48 -0.11
N TYR A 74 3.97 -23.39 -0.36
CA TYR A 74 4.21 -24.82 -0.37
C TYR A 74 3.85 -25.40 -1.74
N ASP A 75 4.78 -26.15 -2.33
CA ASP A 75 4.58 -26.81 -3.60
C ASP A 75 3.84 -28.14 -3.36
N LEU A 76 2.56 -28.22 -3.73
CA LEU A 76 1.72 -29.41 -3.62
C LEU A 76 2.09 -30.45 -4.71
N SER A 77 2.50 -29.97 -5.87
CA SER A 77 2.95 -30.75 -7.01
C SER A 77 3.85 -29.93 -7.91
N GLU A 78 4.35 -30.51 -8.99
CA GLU A 78 5.16 -29.80 -9.99
C GLU A 78 4.44 -28.57 -10.58
N ASN A 79 3.10 -28.61 -10.60
CA ASN A 79 2.31 -27.57 -11.24
C ASN A 79 1.51 -26.71 -10.26
N PHE A 80 1.23 -27.19 -9.03
CA PHE A 80 0.37 -26.52 -8.08
C PHE A 80 1.09 -26.16 -6.79
N SER A 81 0.90 -24.95 -6.35
CA SER A 81 1.37 -24.46 -5.05
C SER A 81 0.27 -23.68 -4.34
N VAL A 82 0.31 -23.69 -3.03
CA VAL A 82 -0.50 -22.84 -2.17
C VAL A 82 0.40 -21.83 -1.47
N LEU A 83 -0.13 -20.67 -1.22
CA LEU A 83 0.56 -19.63 -0.46
C LEU A 83 -0.32 -19.12 0.66
N THR A 84 0.28 -18.77 1.77
CA THR A 84 -0.36 -18.10 2.90
C THR A 84 0.59 -17.10 3.51
N GLY A 85 0.08 -16.15 4.26
CA GLY A 85 0.92 -15.17 4.92
C GLY A 85 0.15 -14.24 5.84
N ILE A 86 0.93 -13.40 6.49
CA ILE A 86 0.44 -12.38 7.41
C ILE A 86 1.04 -11.03 7.01
N ASN A 87 0.23 -9.99 7.05
CA ASN A 87 0.68 -8.62 6.89
C ASN A 87 0.56 -7.86 8.19
N SER A 88 1.54 -7.03 8.47
CA SER A 88 1.47 -5.98 9.48
C SER A 88 1.51 -4.64 8.76
N ASP A 89 0.42 -3.91 8.83
CA ASP A 89 0.30 -2.55 8.31
C ASP A 89 0.56 -1.57 9.44
N LYS A 90 1.40 -0.58 9.22
CA LYS A 90 1.73 0.46 10.20
C LYS A 90 1.45 1.83 9.60
N LEU A 91 0.47 2.52 10.14
CA LEU A 91 0.24 3.94 9.90
C LEU A 91 1.25 4.75 10.70
N GLY A 92 2.04 5.58 10.05
CA GLY A 92 2.88 6.58 10.71
C GLY A 92 2.04 7.71 11.30
N THR A 93 2.60 8.46 12.25
CA THR A 93 2.00 9.71 12.70
C THR A 93 1.77 10.62 11.49
N SER A 94 0.56 11.11 11.34
CA SER A 94 0.14 11.85 10.16
C SER A 94 -0.46 13.19 10.55
N VAL A 95 -0.25 14.19 9.71
CA VAL A 95 -0.75 15.56 9.94
C VAL A 95 -1.50 16.04 8.72
N ILE A 96 -2.71 16.52 8.94
CA ILE A 96 -3.50 17.20 7.90
C ILE A 96 -3.82 18.61 8.40
N SER A 97 -3.35 19.61 7.67
CA SER A 97 -3.65 21.02 7.98
C SER A 97 -4.53 21.60 6.90
N THR A 98 -5.63 22.18 7.31
CA THR A 98 -6.63 22.85 6.47
C THR A 98 -6.87 24.28 6.98
N PRO A 99 -7.61 25.11 6.24
CA PRO A 99 -8.06 26.42 6.75
C PRO A 99 -8.87 26.36 8.03
N ALA A 100 -9.64 25.28 8.18
CA ALA A 100 -10.51 25.10 9.35
C ALA A 100 -9.73 24.67 10.60
N GLY A 101 -8.55 24.06 10.43
CA GLY A 101 -7.75 23.59 11.54
C GLY A 101 -6.75 22.50 11.17
N ARG A 102 -6.10 21.96 12.18
CA ARG A 102 -5.09 20.93 12.09
C ARG A 102 -5.62 19.63 12.70
N TYR A 103 -5.37 18.53 12.03
CA TYR A 103 -5.65 17.17 12.46
C TYR A 103 -4.32 16.45 12.66
N ASP A 104 -4.04 16.05 13.88
CA ASP A 104 -2.89 15.22 14.25
C ASP A 104 -3.39 13.79 14.46
N ILE A 105 -3.02 12.87 13.56
CA ILE A 105 -3.45 11.49 13.56
C ILE A 105 -2.33 10.65 14.17
N SER A 106 -2.64 9.95 15.24
CA SER A 106 -1.69 9.08 15.94
C SER A 106 -1.30 7.87 15.09
N SER A 107 -0.12 7.34 15.32
CA SER A 107 0.32 6.09 14.70
C SER A 107 -0.56 4.92 15.13
N SER A 108 -0.75 3.96 14.24
CA SER A 108 -1.53 2.76 14.49
C SER A 108 -0.96 1.58 13.72
N SER A 109 -1.32 0.38 14.14
CA SER A 109 -0.96 -0.84 13.42
C SER A 109 -2.16 -1.77 13.29
N GLY A 110 -2.24 -2.44 12.14
CA GLY A 110 -3.25 -3.44 11.85
C GLY A 110 -2.63 -4.70 11.29
N THR A 111 -3.33 -5.80 11.42
CA THR A 111 -2.90 -7.10 10.92
C THR A 111 -3.91 -7.62 9.91
N GLY A 112 -3.41 -8.16 8.81
CA GLY A 112 -4.19 -8.85 7.80
C GLY A 112 -3.56 -10.18 7.43
N TYR A 113 -4.35 -11.02 6.77
CA TYR A 113 -3.93 -12.33 6.31
C TYR A 113 -4.04 -12.40 4.79
N LEU A 114 -3.24 -13.28 4.21
CA LEU A 114 -3.36 -13.57 2.79
C LEU A 114 -3.32 -15.08 2.54
N ALA A 115 -4.02 -15.50 1.52
CA ALA A 115 -4.01 -16.86 1.02
C ALA A 115 -4.09 -16.84 -0.51
N GLY A 116 -3.56 -17.86 -1.15
CA GLY A 116 -3.63 -17.96 -2.60
C GLY A 116 -3.22 -19.31 -3.12
N VAL A 117 -3.44 -19.48 -4.41
CA VAL A 117 -3.07 -20.66 -5.16
C VAL A 117 -2.31 -20.24 -6.42
N THR A 118 -1.33 -21.03 -6.80
CA THR A 118 -0.56 -20.82 -8.03
C THR A 118 -0.62 -22.08 -8.85
N TYR A 119 -0.95 -21.93 -10.12
CA TYR A 119 -0.73 -22.94 -11.15
C TYR A 119 0.43 -22.51 -12.03
N SER A 120 1.37 -23.42 -12.28
CA SER A 120 2.52 -23.13 -13.13
C SER A 120 2.83 -24.28 -14.07
N ARG A 121 3.19 -23.96 -15.30
CA ARG A 121 3.66 -24.92 -16.31
C ARG A 121 4.96 -24.39 -16.92
N PRO A 122 6.11 -24.81 -16.38
CA PRO A 122 7.42 -24.24 -16.74
C PRO A 122 7.75 -24.37 -18.23
N ALA A 123 7.32 -25.46 -18.88
CA ALA A 123 7.60 -25.71 -20.30
C ALA A 123 7.13 -24.60 -21.25
N ILE A 124 6.13 -23.83 -20.86
CA ILE A 124 5.59 -22.69 -21.62
C ILE A 124 5.64 -21.40 -20.84
N ALA A 125 6.44 -21.34 -19.77
CA ALA A 125 6.55 -20.23 -18.85
C ALA A 125 5.18 -19.73 -18.30
N LEU A 126 4.16 -20.61 -18.27
CA LEU A 126 2.83 -20.27 -17.77
C LEU A 126 2.85 -20.24 -16.24
N ARG A 127 2.33 -19.17 -15.68
CA ARG A 127 2.03 -19.04 -14.26
C ARG A 127 0.74 -18.23 -14.08
N VAL A 128 -0.18 -18.77 -13.32
CA VAL A 128 -1.40 -18.10 -12.90
C VAL A 128 -1.49 -18.17 -11.38
N GLU A 129 -1.64 -17.03 -10.73
CA GLU A 129 -1.72 -16.93 -9.27
C GLU A 129 -2.96 -16.15 -8.89
N LEU A 130 -3.85 -16.76 -8.11
CA LEU A 130 -4.95 -16.09 -7.44
C LEU A 130 -4.56 -15.86 -5.98
N ARG A 131 -4.62 -14.60 -5.55
CA ARG A 131 -4.34 -14.19 -4.17
C ARG A 131 -5.52 -13.45 -3.59
N LEU A 132 -5.90 -13.82 -2.39
CA LEU A 132 -6.88 -13.14 -1.56
C LEU A 132 -6.15 -12.55 -0.35
N GLN A 133 -6.48 -11.32 0.00
CA GLN A 133 -5.92 -10.63 1.15
C GLN A 133 -7.06 -10.04 1.97
N SER A 134 -7.08 -10.32 3.26
CA SER A 134 -8.11 -9.81 4.17
C SER A 134 -8.03 -8.30 4.33
N GLU A 135 -9.08 -7.70 4.81
CA GLU A 135 -9.02 -6.34 5.34
C GLU A 135 -8.03 -6.24 6.50
N SER A 136 -7.53 -5.04 6.75
CA SER A 136 -6.72 -4.68 7.91
C SER A 136 -7.26 -3.38 8.49
N ASP A 137 -7.56 -3.38 9.79
CA ASP A 137 -8.09 -2.23 10.51
C ASP A 137 -6.95 -1.49 11.23
N LEU A 138 -6.85 -0.20 10.95
CA LEU A 138 -5.88 0.72 11.52
C LEU A 138 -6.61 1.73 12.43
N SER A 139 -7.19 1.24 13.52
CA SER A 139 -7.87 2.09 14.50
C SER A 139 -6.88 3.01 15.19
N THR A 140 -7.16 4.30 15.16
CA THR A 140 -6.29 5.35 15.70
C THR A 140 -7.10 6.45 16.38
N THR A 141 -6.43 7.45 16.90
CA THR A 141 -7.03 8.67 17.42
C THR A 141 -6.55 9.87 16.63
N THR A 142 -7.44 10.84 16.47
CA THR A 142 -7.16 12.10 15.81
C THR A 142 -7.42 13.25 16.79
N ASP A 143 -6.44 14.12 16.97
CA ASP A 143 -6.59 15.35 17.70
C ASP A 143 -6.87 16.48 16.69
N TYR A 144 -7.91 17.26 16.97
CA TYR A 144 -8.24 18.40 16.15
C TYR A 144 -7.97 19.70 16.90
N THR A 145 -7.27 20.63 16.25
CA THR A 145 -7.03 21.98 16.75
C THR A 145 -7.48 23.00 15.72
N GLY A 146 -8.55 23.70 16.01
CA GLY A 146 -9.09 24.81 15.20
C GLY A 146 -8.94 26.15 15.87
N ALA A 147 -9.36 27.22 15.19
CA ALA A 147 -9.25 28.59 15.68
C ALA A 147 -10.06 28.84 16.99
N SER A 148 -11.14 28.11 17.20
CA SER A 148 -12.07 28.30 18.33
C SER A 148 -12.35 27.02 19.12
N SER A 149 -11.74 25.89 18.77
CA SER A 149 -12.00 24.60 19.42
C SER A 149 -10.79 23.65 19.34
N VAL A 150 -10.64 22.88 20.41
CA VAL A 150 -9.69 21.77 20.48
C VAL A 150 -10.50 20.53 20.85
N LEU A 151 -10.41 19.49 20.04
CA LEU A 151 -11.09 18.21 20.25
C LEU A 151 -10.04 17.08 20.24
N PRO A 152 -9.60 16.66 21.41
CA PRO A 152 -8.62 15.58 21.52
C PRO A 152 -9.28 14.20 21.46
N GLY A 153 -8.53 13.21 20.97
CA GLY A 153 -8.86 11.80 21.09
C GLY A 153 -10.09 11.36 20.28
N ILE A 154 -10.37 11.97 19.14
CA ILE A 154 -11.45 11.52 18.25
C ILE A 154 -11.09 10.15 17.69
N ALA A 155 -11.91 9.13 17.99
CA ALA A 155 -11.71 7.80 17.45
C ALA A 155 -11.81 7.83 15.91
N THR A 156 -10.77 7.35 15.25
CA THR A 156 -10.66 7.32 13.78
C THR A 156 -10.34 5.89 13.33
N SER A 157 -11.09 5.35 12.39
CA SER A 157 -10.84 4.05 11.80
C SER A 157 -10.44 4.21 10.34
N LEU A 158 -9.28 3.67 10.00
CA LEU A 158 -8.78 3.54 8.64
C LEU A 158 -8.76 2.05 8.31
N LYS A 159 -9.38 1.67 7.21
CA LYS A 159 -9.41 0.27 6.78
C LYS A 159 -8.69 0.11 5.45
N ARG A 160 -7.76 -0.81 5.40
CA ARG A 160 -7.31 -1.35 4.12
C ARG A 160 -8.33 -2.40 3.69
N PRO A 161 -9.01 -2.25 2.54
CA PRO A 161 -10.06 -3.17 2.13
C PRO A 161 -9.49 -4.56 1.83
N GLN A 162 -10.38 -5.55 1.86
CA GLN A 162 -10.10 -6.87 1.32
C GLN A 162 -9.78 -6.75 -0.17
N THR A 163 -8.76 -7.49 -0.64
CA THR A 163 -8.37 -7.45 -2.04
C THR A 163 -8.26 -8.84 -2.64
N MET A 164 -8.59 -8.92 -3.92
CA MET A 164 -8.39 -10.10 -4.76
C MET A 164 -7.47 -9.72 -5.92
N THR A 165 -6.41 -10.46 -6.12
CA THR A 165 -5.45 -10.24 -7.20
C THR A 165 -5.28 -11.51 -8.01
N LEU A 166 -5.44 -11.41 -9.31
CA LEU A 166 -5.10 -12.44 -10.29
C LEU A 166 -3.86 -11.99 -11.05
N ASN A 167 -2.76 -12.68 -10.88
CA ASN A 167 -1.55 -12.50 -11.66
C ASN A 167 -1.46 -13.59 -12.71
N PHE A 168 -1.03 -13.25 -13.91
CA PHE A 168 -0.78 -14.23 -14.97
C PHE A 168 0.49 -13.89 -15.73
N GLN A 169 1.12 -14.94 -16.22
CA GLN A 169 2.30 -14.90 -17.06
C GLN A 169 2.23 -16.07 -18.03
N SER A 170 2.65 -15.89 -19.28
CA SER A 170 2.76 -16.97 -20.27
C SER A 170 3.82 -16.65 -21.31
N GLY A 171 4.60 -17.63 -21.72
CA GLY A 171 5.39 -17.57 -22.94
C GLY A 171 4.46 -17.68 -24.15
N ILE A 172 4.49 -16.72 -25.05
CA ILE A 172 3.64 -16.67 -26.25
C ILE A 172 4.42 -16.93 -27.54
N ALA A 173 5.73 -16.78 -27.50
CA ALA A 173 6.65 -17.13 -28.59
C ALA A 173 8.06 -17.36 -27.99
N ALA A 174 9.01 -17.79 -28.82
CA ALA A 174 10.41 -17.82 -28.42
C ALA A 174 10.84 -16.43 -27.97
N ASP A 175 11.48 -16.36 -26.81
CA ASP A 175 11.97 -15.13 -26.18
C ASP A 175 10.92 -14.04 -25.89
N THR A 176 9.61 -14.42 -25.93
CA THR A 176 8.51 -13.48 -25.70
C THR A 176 7.63 -13.93 -24.54
N LEU A 177 7.53 -13.08 -23.53
CA LEU A 177 6.74 -13.29 -22.32
C LEU A 177 5.61 -12.27 -22.25
N LEU A 178 4.36 -12.75 -22.10
CA LEU A 178 3.21 -11.93 -21.74
C LEU A 178 2.94 -12.05 -20.25
N PHE A 179 2.75 -10.94 -19.56
CA PHE A 179 2.35 -10.94 -18.15
C PHE A 179 1.38 -9.80 -17.86
N GLY A 180 0.58 -9.97 -16.82
CA GLY A 180 -0.37 -8.96 -16.38
C GLY A 180 -0.98 -9.30 -15.03
N SER A 181 -1.77 -8.36 -14.52
CA SER A 181 -2.52 -8.54 -13.29
C SER A 181 -3.88 -7.86 -13.36
N VAL A 182 -4.85 -8.48 -12.69
CA VAL A 182 -6.17 -7.89 -12.42
C VAL A 182 -6.31 -7.80 -10.91
N HIS A 183 -6.68 -6.62 -10.45
CA HIS A 183 -6.82 -6.31 -9.03
C HIS A 183 -8.22 -5.78 -8.73
N ARG A 184 -8.84 -6.30 -7.68
CA ARG A 184 -10.13 -5.85 -7.16
C ARG A 184 -10.00 -5.61 -5.65
N ALA A 185 -10.40 -4.41 -5.22
CA ALA A 185 -10.57 -4.03 -3.81
C ALA A 185 -12.06 -3.88 -3.50
#